data_633758a8c5d508e619e67b27f9629b58
#
_entry.id   633758a8c5d508e619e67b27f9629b58
#
_cell.length_a   1.000
_cell.length_b   1.000
_cell.length_c   1.000
_cell.angle_alpha   90.00
_cell.angle_beta   90.00
_cell.angle_gamma   90.00
#
_symmetry.space_group_name_H-M   'P 1'
#
loop_
_entity.id
_entity.type
_entity.pdbx_description
1 polymer ?
#
loop_
_entity_poly.entity_id
_entity_poly.type
_entity_poly.pdbx_seq_one_letter_code
_entity_poly.pdbx_strand_id
1 'polypeptide(L)'
;MKICFFCKISDKSKLFIVEFYNQDIKILKKIDPSLTIATKYSEIDWSADVIFVWWWTYAFFPVVVSKLLRKKVVITGTFNYKCPMAASDYYRRPLLERLLIKFSIKYANENILVSRNEYEQIYKDWNLKNIVYSPHCIDTVKYSRGMYCNRGNELFTICWTGKENVKRKCLYEIIDSVELLKDKLDMHLNIAGHKGDAFDEVKKYISEKGLNAYISILGEISEKEKLCYLKSCRFYLQPSRYEGFGLAIAEAMSCGTVVVTTDVGEVLNVVGNAGIIIRNTLPETIANVIEDYWNNDLESI
;
A
#
# COMPACT_ATOMS: atom_id res chain seq x y z
N MET A 1 13.45 18.89 19.95
CA MET A 1 13.11 19.10 18.52
C MET A 1 11.61 18.95 18.39
N LYS A 2 10.92 20.00 18.03
CA LYS A 2 9.46 20.03 17.88
C LYS A 2 9.07 19.72 16.44
N ILE A 3 8.10 18.84 16.22
CA ILE A 3 7.70 18.39 14.89
C ILE A 3 6.22 18.72 14.63
N CYS A 4 5.90 19.22 13.44
CA CYS A 4 4.55 19.34 12.92
C CYS A 4 4.36 18.37 11.75
N PHE A 5 3.48 17.39 11.91
CA PHE A 5 3.04 16.51 10.83
C PHE A 5 1.95 17.20 10.03
N PHE A 6 2.15 17.37 8.74
CA PHE A 6 1.19 17.96 7.82
C PHE A 6 0.79 16.97 6.72
N CYS A 7 -0.48 16.69 6.63
CA CYS A 7 -1.08 15.93 5.52
C CYS A 7 -2.38 16.58 5.10
N LYS A 8 -2.45 17.13 3.89
CA LYS A 8 -3.68 17.75 3.38
C LYS A 8 -4.72 16.68 3.07
N ILE A 9 -5.66 16.49 3.98
CA ILE A 9 -6.74 15.49 3.92
C ILE A 9 -8.03 16.09 4.51
N SER A 10 -9.18 15.75 3.93
CA SER A 10 -10.48 16.28 4.38
C SER A 10 -10.96 15.64 5.68
N ASP A 11 -10.66 14.37 5.88
CA ASP A 11 -11.08 13.61 7.05
C ASP A 11 -9.84 13.21 7.88
N LYS A 12 -9.67 13.89 9.01
CA LYS A 12 -8.53 13.70 9.93
C LYS A 12 -8.50 12.29 10.54
N SER A 13 -9.65 11.60 10.67
CA SER A 13 -9.69 10.24 11.20
C SER A 13 -8.89 9.26 10.37
N LYS A 14 -8.82 9.46 9.06
CA LYS A 14 -8.05 8.64 8.12
C LYS A 14 -6.56 8.59 8.43
N LEU A 15 -6.01 9.61 9.08
CA LEU A 15 -4.61 9.62 9.52
C LEU A 15 -4.29 8.54 10.56
N PHE A 16 -5.30 8.06 11.27
CA PHE A 16 -5.16 7.04 12.32
C PHE A 16 -5.69 5.66 11.90
N ILE A 17 -6.46 5.60 10.79
CA ILE A 17 -7.03 4.37 10.25
C ILE A 17 -6.13 3.82 9.14
N VAL A 18 -5.64 4.70 8.27
CA VAL A 18 -4.79 4.29 7.14
C VAL A 18 -3.37 4.04 7.65
N GLU A 19 -2.90 2.81 7.55
CA GLU A 19 -1.71 2.32 8.25
C GLU A 19 -0.44 3.13 7.93
N PHE A 20 -0.19 3.50 6.68
CA PHE A 20 1.02 4.26 6.34
C PHE A 20 1.10 5.65 7.00
N TYR A 21 -0.03 6.35 7.20
CA TYR A 21 -0.03 7.59 7.98
C TYR A 21 0.13 7.32 9.47
N ASN A 22 -0.59 6.32 9.97
CA ASN A 22 -0.60 5.97 11.39
C ASN A 22 0.78 5.52 11.87
N GLN A 23 1.49 4.75 11.07
CA GLN A 23 2.87 4.31 11.35
C GLN A 23 3.82 5.52 11.49
N ASP A 24 3.83 6.41 10.52
CA ASP A 24 4.68 7.61 10.57
C ASP A 24 4.34 8.49 11.77
N ILE A 25 3.05 8.69 12.07
CA ILE A 25 2.60 9.44 13.26
C ILE A 25 3.10 8.76 14.54
N LYS A 26 3.01 7.43 14.64
CA LYS A 26 3.53 6.69 15.81
C LYS A 26 5.03 6.84 15.96
N ILE A 27 5.79 6.76 14.89
CA ILE A 27 7.25 6.95 14.88
C ILE A 27 7.60 8.37 15.28
N LEU A 28 6.95 9.37 14.69
CA LEU A 28 7.21 10.78 14.99
C LEU A 28 6.84 11.13 16.42
N LYS A 29 5.77 10.54 17.00
CA LYS A 29 5.42 10.70 18.42
C LYS A 29 6.46 10.11 19.39
N LYS A 30 7.20 9.08 18.97
CA LYS A 30 8.32 8.57 19.78
C LYS A 30 9.50 9.54 19.80
N ILE A 31 9.68 10.32 18.72
CA ILE A 31 10.73 11.33 18.60
C ILE A 31 10.32 12.63 19.31
N ASP A 32 9.08 13.04 19.13
CA ASP A 32 8.48 14.22 19.72
C ASP A 32 7.09 13.90 20.31
N PRO A 33 7.00 13.65 21.65
CA PRO A 33 5.71 13.40 22.29
C PRO A 33 4.70 14.56 22.15
N SER A 34 5.18 15.78 21.85
CA SER A 34 4.37 16.98 21.64
C SER A 34 3.96 17.19 20.17
N LEU A 35 4.12 16.16 19.30
CA LEU A 35 3.81 16.20 17.87
C LEU A 35 2.47 16.89 17.59
N THR A 36 2.50 17.95 16.80
CA THR A 36 1.29 18.59 16.31
C THR A 36 0.88 17.99 14.96
N ILE A 37 -0.44 17.91 14.68
CA ILE A 37 -0.98 17.31 13.46
C ILE A 37 -1.90 18.31 12.77
N ALA A 38 -1.51 18.72 11.56
CA ALA A 38 -2.21 19.67 10.70
C ALA A 38 -2.77 18.96 9.46
N THR A 39 -4.01 19.26 9.10
CA THR A 39 -4.68 18.79 7.87
C THR A 39 -4.99 19.92 6.89
N LYS A 40 -4.82 21.16 7.32
CA LYS A 40 -4.96 22.38 6.50
C LYS A 40 -3.70 23.23 6.66
N TYR A 41 -3.40 24.05 5.66
CA TYR A 41 -2.25 24.97 5.73
C TYR A 41 -2.31 25.95 6.90
N SER A 42 -3.52 26.39 7.29
CA SER A 42 -3.74 27.27 8.43
C SER A 42 -3.49 26.62 9.80
N GLU A 43 -3.42 25.31 9.85
CA GLU A 43 -3.18 24.53 11.09
C GLU A 43 -1.70 24.20 11.30
N ILE A 44 -0.83 24.51 10.31
CA ILE A 44 0.61 24.20 10.43
C ILE A 44 1.21 24.99 11.58
N ASP A 45 1.81 24.28 12.52
CA ASP A 45 2.51 24.88 13.66
C ASP A 45 3.92 25.36 13.24
N TRP A 46 4.00 26.62 12.83
CA TRP A 46 5.26 27.24 12.44
C TRP A 46 6.25 27.47 13.60
N SER A 47 5.87 27.20 14.86
CA SER A 47 6.81 27.15 15.97
C SER A 47 7.67 25.88 15.96
N ALA A 48 7.24 24.83 15.25
CA ALA A 48 7.98 23.59 15.13
C ALA A 48 9.35 23.79 14.44
N ASP A 49 10.32 22.95 14.77
CA ASP A 49 11.65 22.95 14.16
C ASP A 49 11.62 22.24 12.79
N VAL A 50 10.75 21.23 12.66
CA VAL A 50 10.60 20.40 11.48
C VAL A 50 9.12 20.34 11.07
N ILE A 51 8.85 20.61 9.80
CA ILE A 51 7.56 20.34 9.17
C ILE A 51 7.68 19.03 8.37
N PHE A 52 7.00 17.99 8.83
CA PHE A 52 6.97 16.70 8.16
C PHE A 52 5.73 16.63 7.26
N VAL A 53 5.92 16.61 5.95
CA VAL A 53 4.86 16.76 4.94
C VAL A 53 4.58 15.43 4.26
N TRP A 54 3.32 15.00 4.27
CA TRP A 54 2.83 13.92 3.43
C TRP A 54 2.32 14.43 2.09
N TRP A 55 2.85 13.91 1.01
CA TRP A 55 2.61 14.19 -0.40
C TRP A 55 3.30 15.44 -0.94
N TRP A 56 4.16 15.24 -1.92
CA TRP A 56 4.85 16.32 -2.67
C TRP A 56 3.89 17.31 -3.33
N THR A 57 2.68 16.85 -3.71
CA THR A 57 1.62 17.69 -4.31
C THR A 57 1.26 18.88 -3.44
N TYR A 58 1.35 18.73 -2.12
CA TYR A 58 0.98 19.78 -1.16
C TYR A 58 2.18 20.43 -0.46
N ALA A 59 3.39 20.10 -0.87
CA ALA A 59 4.61 20.49 -0.16
C ALA A 59 5.12 21.88 -0.56
N PHE A 60 4.68 22.45 -1.68
CA PHE A 60 5.21 23.73 -2.18
C PHE A 60 5.12 24.85 -1.13
N PHE A 61 3.92 25.11 -0.61
CA PHE A 61 3.72 26.14 0.40
C PHE A 61 4.50 25.89 1.69
N PRO A 62 4.45 24.69 2.31
CA PRO A 62 5.32 24.36 3.44
C PRO A 62 6.82 24.60 3.18
N VAL A 63 7.33 24.20 2.02
CA VAL A 63 8.74 24.40 1.67
C VAL A 63 9.11 25.87 1.59
N VAL A 64 8.29 26.69 0.91
CA VAL A 64 8.55 28.14 0.76
C VAL A 64 8.55 28.84 2.12
N VAL A 65 7.49 28.65 2.92
CA VAL A 65 7.36 29.30 4.23
C VAL A 65 8.45 28.84 5.19
N SER A 66 8.75 27.54 5.23
CA SER A 66 9.82 27.01 6.09
C SER A 66 11.17 27.59 5.76
N LYS A 67 11.49 27.81 4.47
CA LYS A 67 12.73 28.49 4.08
C LYS A 67 12.80 29.93 4.60
N LEU A 68 11.71 30.69 4.51
CA LEU A 68 11.64 32.04 5.03
C LEU A 68 11.80 32.08 6.55
N LEU A 69 11.21 31.10 7.25
CA LEU A 69 11.26 30.98 8.71
C LEU A 69 12.49 30.21 9.22
N ARG A 70 13.40 29.78 8.33
CA ARG A 70 14.58 28.94 8.64
C ARG A 70 14.23 27.64 9.35
N LYS A 71 13.10 27.03 9.00
CA LYS A 71 12.64 25.73 9.49
C LYS A 71 13.05 24.61 8.53
N LYS A 72 13.11 23.38 9.04
CA LYS A 72 13.39 22.19 8.22
C LYS A 72 12.10 21.61 7.66
N VAL A 73 12.17 21.08 6.44
CA VAL A 73 11.06 20.34 5.80
C VAL A 73 11.55 18.97 5.38
N VAL A 74 10.81 17.96 5.82
CA VAL A 74 10.95 16.57 5.37
C VAL A 74 9.68 16.19 4.62
N ILE A 75 9.80 15.59 3.44
CA ILE A 75 8.63 15.18 2.63
C ILE A 75 8.66 13.68 2.44
N THR A 76 7.51 13.03 2.55
CA THR A 76 7.32 11.60 2.26
C THR A 76 6.02 11.33 1.51
N GLY A 77 5.84 10.09 1.08
CA GLY A 77 4.65 9.60 0.39
C GLY A 77 5.01 8.62 -0.73
N THR A 78 4.01 8.19 -1.49
CA THR A 78 4.22 7.45 -2.74
C THR A 78 4.32 8.47 -3.87
N PHE A 79 5.47 8.54 -4.54
CA PHE A 79 5.71 9.58 -5.55
C PHE A 79 5.08 9.24 -6.90
N ASN A 80 5.01 7.94 -7.24
CA ASN A 80 4.55 7.42 -8.54
C ASN A 80 5.33 8.02 -9.72
N TYR A 81 6.66 7.86 -9.68
CA TYR A 81 7.56 8.34 -10.72
C TYR A 81 7.69 7.32 -11.83
N LYS A 82 7.39 7.71 -13.07
CA LYS A 82 7.39 6.82 -14.24
C LYS A 82 6.51 5.58 -14.04
N CYS A 83 5.34 5.76 -13.44
CA CYS A 83 4.35 4.73 -13.22
C CYS A 83 3.12 4.93 -14.11
N PRO A 84 3.13 4.45 -15.36
CA PRO A 84 2.06 4.69 -16.33
C PRO A 84 0.70 4.09 -15.93
N MET A 85 0.69 3.17 -14.96
CA MET A 85 -0.53 2.55 -14.43
C MET A 85 -1.20 3.39 -13.34
N ALA A 86 -0.51 4.36 -12.76
CA ALA A 86 -1.09 5.24 -11.74
C ALA A 86 -1.60 6.54 -12.37
N ALA A 87 -2.87 6.90 -12.11
CA ALA A 87 -3.41 8.20 -12.52
C ALA A 87 -2.61 9.37 -11.90
N SER A 88 -2.04 9.13 -10.74
CA SER A 88 -1.16 10.07 -10.02
C SER A 88 0.31 10.05 -10.48
N ASP A 89 0.64 9.36 -11.58
CA ASP A 89 2.00 9.39 -12.15
C ASP A 89 2.48 10.82 -12.38
N TYR A 90 3.74 11.08 -12.04
CA TYR A 90 4.32 12.42 -12.13
C TYR A 90 4.18 13.04 -13.53
N TYR A 91 4.39 12.27 -14.59
CA TYR A 91 4.35 12.78 -15.97
C TYR A 91 2.94 12.99 -16.52
N ARG A 92 1.92 12.40 -15.90
CA ARG A 92 0.50 12.62 -16.23
C ARG A 92 -0.09 13.88 -15.59
N ARG A 93 0.61 14.47 -14.61
CA ARG A 93 0.15 15.67 -13.92
C ARG A 93 0.29 16.91 -14.80
N PRO A 94 -0.56 17.94 -14.61
CA PRO A 94 -0.44 19.22 -15.27
C PRO A 94 0.96 19.83 -15.08
N LEU A 95 1.45 20.57 -16.08
CA LEU A 95 2.80 21.12 -16.08
C LEU A 95 3.10 21.96 -14.83
N LEU A 96 2.15 22.81 -14.44
CA LEU A 96 2.30 23.65 -13.24
C LEU A 96 2.48 22.79 -11.97
N GLU A 97 1.66 21.76 -11.80
CA GLU A 97 1.79 20.85 -10.65
C GLU A 97 3.15 20.14 -10.63
N ARG A 98 3.62 19.67 -11.80
CA ARG A 98 4.96 19.07 -11.94
C ARG A 98 6.08 20.04 -11.55
N LEU A 99 5.97 21.32 -11.94
CA LEU A 99 6.94 22.35 -11.58
C LEU A 99 6.93 22.62 -10.07
N LEU A 100 5.75 22.70 -9.43
CA LEU A 100 5.63 22.89 -7.98
C LEU A 100 6.19 21.68 -7.21
N ILE A 101 5.91 20.47 -7.66
CA ILE A 101 6.47 19.24 -7.09
C ILE A 101 8.00 19.24 -7.24
N LYS A 102 8.52 19.53 -8.44
CA LYS A 102 9.97 19.57 -8.70
C LYS A 102 10.68 20.64 -7.87
N PHE A 103 10.04 21.78 -7.66
CA PHE A 103 10.51 22.80 -6.74
C PHE A 103 10.57 22.25 -5.30
N SER A 104 9.48 21.63 -4.84
CA SER A 104 9.37 21.11 -3.47
C SER A 104 10.44 20.07 -3.18
N ILE A 105 10.62 19.09 -4.05
CA ILE A 105 11.61 18.04 -3.86
C ILE A 105 13.04 18.59 -3.89
N LYS A 106 13.33 19.57 -4.77
CA LYS A 106 14.66 20.19 -4.87
C LYS A 106 15.01 21.00 -3.63
N TYR A 107 14.05 21.67 -3.02
CA TYR A 107 14.29 22.66 -1.97
C TYR A 107 13.89 22.22 -0.56
N ALA A 108 13.24 21.06 -0.38
CA ALA A 108 13.10 20.44 0.92
C ALA A 108 14.47 20.08 1.53
N ASN A 109 14.54 19.94 2.83
CA ASN A 109 15.76 19.49 3.50
C ASN A 109 16.02 18.02 3.22
N GLU A 110 14.95 17.19 3.24
CA GLU A 110 15.02 15.76 2.97
C GLU A 110 13.74 15.28 2.30
N ASN A 111 13.86 14.30 1.42
CA ASN A 111 12.74 13.61 0.78
C ASN A 111 12.90 12.11 1.00
N ILE A 112 11.94 11.52 1.70
CA ILE A 112 11.93 10.08 2.00
C ILE A 112 11.14 9.39 0.90
N LEU A 113 11.79 8.52 0.14
CA LEU A 113 11.20 7.69 -0.90
C LEU A 113 11.06 6.27 -0.37
N VAL A 114 9.86 5.73 -0.43
CA VAL A 114 9.51 4.43 0.14
C VAL A 114 9.77 3.26 -0.81
N SER A 115 10.02 3.56 -2.09
CA SER A 115 10.39 2.59 -3.12
C SER A 115 11.84 2.81 -3.55
N ARG A 116 12.63 1.75 -3.50
CA ARG A 116 14.03 1.76 -3.95
C ARG A 116 14.12 2.06 -5.45
N ASN A 117 13.24 1.47 -6.23
CA ASN A 117 13.17 1.71 -7.67
C ASN A 117 12.90 3.18 -7.99
N GLU A 118 11.94 3.82 -7.32
CA GLU A 118 11.68 5.26 -7.48
C GLU A 118 12.87 6.11 -7.04
N TYR A 119 13.51 5.76 -5.92
CA TYR A 119 14.72 6.44 -5.45
C TYR A 119 15.82 6.40 -6.50
N GLU A 120 16.15 5.23 -7.05
CA GLU A 120 17.23 5.07 -8.04
C GLU A 120 16.91 5.82 -9.34
N GLN A 121 15.64 5.78 -9.80
CA GLN A 121 15.21 6.50 -10.99
C GLN A 121 15.28 8.04 -10.80
N ILE A 122 14.78 8.55 -9.69
CA ILE A 122 14.81 9.99 -9.39
C ILE A 122 16.25 10.46 -9.18
N TYR A 123 17.07 9.69 -8.47
CA TYR A 123 18.48 9.99 -8.29
C TYR A 123 19.19 10.11 -9.64
N LYS A 124 19.00 9.14 -10.54
CA LYS A 124 19.57 9.13 -11.88
C LYS A 124 19.12 10.32 -12.74
N ASP A 125 17.81 10.61 -12.74
CA ASP A 125 17.24 11.59 -13.67
C ASP A 125 17.40 13.04 -13.16
N TRP A 126 17.41 13.27 -11.85
CA TRP A 126 17.40 14.61 -11.28
C TRP A 126 18.66 14.95 -10.48
N ASN A 127 19.54 14.00 -10.23
CA ASN A 127 20.80 14.14 -9.47
C ASN A 127 20.62 14.90 -8.14
N LEU A 128 19.60 14.55 -7.40
CA LEU A 128 19.28 15.17 -6.11
C LEU A 128 20.11 14.53 -4.99
N LYS A 129 20.60 15.36 -4.06
CA LYS A 129 21.38 14.90 -2.90
C LYS A 129 20.54 14.82 -1.61
N ASN A 130 19.34 15.37 -1.62
CA ASN A 130 18.40 15.46 -0.50
C ASN A 130 17.26 14.45 -0.63
N ILE A 131 17.58 13.28 -1.17
CA ILE A 131 16.66 12.14 -1.22
C ILE A 131 17.27 10.98 -0.45
N VAL A 132 16.43 10.25 0.26
CA VAL A 132 16.80 9.04 1.01
C VAL A 132 15.79 7.94 0.74
N TYR A 133 16.28 6.73 0.54
CA TYR A 133 15.42 5.56 0.52
C TYR A 133 15.17 5.10 1.97
N SER A 134 13.91 5.03 2.34
CA SER A 134 13.47 4.45 3.62
C SER A 134 12.13 3.75 3.39
N PRO A 135 12.10 2.41 3.40
CA PRO A 135 10.89 1.64 3.18
C PRO A 135 9.89 1.88 4.32
N HIS A 136 8.62 1.60 4.06
CA HIS A 136 7.62 1.58 5.12
C HIS A 136 7.96 0.52 6.17
N CYS A 137 7.61 0.81 7.41
CA CYS A 137 7.74 -0.14 8.52
C CYS A 137 6.44 -0.92 8.72
N ILE A 138 6.57 -2.13 9.24
CA ILE A 138 5.45 -2.95 9.72
C ILE A 138 5.54 -3.09 11.23
N ASP A 139 4.43 -2.96 11.91
CA ASP A 139 4.32 -3.24 13.35
C ASP A 139 4.31 -4.76 13.56
N THR A 140 5.51 -5.34 13.69
CA THR A 140 5.68 -6.80 13.81
C THR A 140 5.15 -7.39 15.12
N VAL A 141 4.82 -6.54 16.11
CA VAL A 141 4.13 -6.99 17.33
C VAL A 141 2.64 -7.19 17.03
N LYS A 142 2.04 -6.22 16.33
CA LYS A 142 0.63 -6.26 15.90
C LYS A 142 0.41 -7.35 14.85
N TYR A 143 1.22 -7.37 13.80
CA TYR A 143 1.17 -8.33 12.70
C TYR A 143 2.10 -9.53 12.97
N SER A 144 2.04 -10.09 14.15
CA SER A 144 2.81 -11.28 14.48
C SER A 144 2.06 -12.55 14.11
N ARG A 145 2.80 -13.61 13.75
CA ARG A 145 2.26 -14.95 13.62
C ARG A 145 1.66 -15.40 14.97
N GLY A 146 0.42 -15.85 14.99
CA GLY A 146 -0.19 -16.46 16.16
C GLY A 146 0.44 -17.82 16.47
N MET A 147 0.49 -18.21 17.75
CA MET A 147 1.20 -19.45 18.18
C MET A 147 0.66 -20.76 17.58
N TYR A 148 -0.58 -20.82 17.09
CA TYR A 148 -1.17 -22.02 16.48
C TYR A 148 -2.37 -21.60 15.61
N CYS A 149 -2.14 -21.20 14.38
CA CYS A 149 -3.23 -21.07 13.42
C CYS A 149 -3.12 -22.20 12.41
N ASN A 150 -3.94 -23.25 12.57
CA ASN A 150 -4.25 -24.10 11.42
C ASN A 150 -4.88 -23.17 10.37
N ARG A 151 -4.18 -22.96 9.25
CA ARG A 151 -4.70 -22.17 8.16
C ARG A 151 -5.83 -22.93 7.50
N GLY A 152 -6.97 -22.24 7.36
CA GLY A 152 -8.14 -22.79 6.71
C GLY A 152 -7.98 -22.90 5.19
N ASN A 153 -9.08 -23.20 4.53
CA ASN A 153 -9.18 -23.27 3.07
C ASN A 153 -9.54 -21.92 2.44
N GLU A 154 -9.22 -20.83 3.13
CA GLU A 154 -9.58 -19.48 2.68
C GLU A 154 -8.45 -18.82 1.91
N LEU A 155 -8.81 -18.14 0.84
CA LEU A 155 -8.02 -17.16 0.13
C LEU A 155 -8.42 -15.76 0.61
N PHE A 156 -7.48 -14.84 0.68
CA PHE A 156 -7.76 -13.49 1.10
C PHE A 156 -7.08 -12.45 0.21
N THR A 157 -7.79 -11.37 -0.09
CA THR A 157 -7.22 -10.20 -0.77
C THR A 157 -7.81 -8.91 -0.21
N ILE A 158 -7.01 -7.84 -0.24
CA ILE A 158 -7.45 -6.50 0.14
C ILE A 158 -7.41 -5.60 -1.09
N CYS A 159 -8.59 -5.22 -1.57
CA CYS A 159 -8.75 -4.34 -2.73
C CYS A 159 -9.88 -3.33 -2.49
N TRP A 160 -9.54 -2.05 -2.46
CA TRP A 160 -10.56 -1.01 -2.59
C TRP A 160 -11.19 -1.10 -3.97
N THR A 161 -12.51 -1.16 -4.04
CA THR A 161 -13.23 -1.39 -5.28
C THR A 161 -13.43 -0.12 -6.12
N GLY A 162 -12.43 0.75 -6.16
CA GLY A 162 -12.32 1.80 -7.16
C GLY A 162 -11.77 1.23 -8.47
N LYS A 163 -12.26 1.69 -9.63
CA LYS A 163 -11.91 1.16 -10.98
C LYS A 163 -10.42 1.02 -11.22
N GLU A 164 -9.63 2.02 -10.81
CA GLU A 164 -8.18 1.96 -10.95
C GLU A 164 -7.54 0.90 -10.05
N ASN A 165 -8.01 0.76 -8.81
CA ASN A 165 -7.48 -0.24 -7.88
C ASN A 165 -7.84 -1.66 -8.30
N VAL A 166 -9.08 -1.89 -8.72
CA VAL A 166 -9.54 -3.19 -9.26
C VAL A 166 -8.65 -3.63 -10.41
N LYS A 167 -8.38 -2.73 -11.36
CA LYS A 167 -7.50 -2.99 -12.51
C LYS A 167 -6.03 -3.15 -12.10
N ARG A 168 -5.54 -2.31 -11.18
CA ARG A 168 -4.15 -2.33 -10.71
C ARG A 168 -3.84 -3.59 -9.91
N LYS A 169 -4.77 -4.01 -9.04
CA LYS A 169 -4.63 -5.19 -8.17
C LYS A 169 -5.11 -6.50 -8.82
N CYS A 170 -5.51 -6.44 -10.09
CA CYS A 170 -5.96 -7.60 -10.86
C CYS A 170 -7.10 -8.37 -10.17
N LEU A 171 -8.11 -7.64 -9.65
CA LEU A 171 -9.19 -8.28 -8.90
C LEU A 171 -10.05 -9.19 -9.77
N TYR A 172 -10.29 -8.83 -11.03
CA TYR A 172 -11.02 -9.70 -11.97
C TYR A 172 -10.24 -10.97 -12.27
N GLU A 173 -8.92 -10.88 -12.44
CA GLU A 173 -8.06 -12.02 -12.68
C GLU A 173 -8.01 -12.98 -11.46
N ILE A 174 -8.09 -12.43 -10.24
CA ILE A 174 -8.24 -13.25 -9.02
C ILE A 174 -9.61 -13.95 -9.04
N ILE A 175 -10.70 -13.25 -9.36
CA ILE A 175 -12.05 -13.84 -9.44
C ILE A 175 -12.07 -14.96 -10.50
N ASP A 176 -11.49 -14.73 -11.66
CA ASP A 176 -11.44 -15.71 -12.75
C ASP A 176 -10.59 -16.94 -12.35
N SER A 177 -9.53 -16.75 -11.54
CA SER A 177 -8.77 -17.89 -11.02
C SER A 177 -9.59 -18.76 -10.06
N VAL A 178 -10.50 -18.17 -9.28
CA VAL A 178 -11.45 -18.92 -8.44
C VAL A 178 -12.40 -19.75 -9.30
N GLU A 179 -12.87 -19.21 -10.44
CA GLU A 179 -13.72 -19.97 -11.37
C GLU A 179 -13.03 -21.23 -11.88
N LEU A 180 -11.72 -21.16 -12.16
CA LEU A 180 -10.93 -22.30 -12.62
C LEU A 180 -10.68 -23.36 -11.53
N LEU A 181 -10.78 -22.96 -10.26
CA LEU A 181 -10.47 -23.81 -9.10
C LEU A 181 -11.68 -24.35 -8.36
N LYS A 182 -12.88 -23.78 -8.55
CA LYS A 182 -14.08 -24.04 -7.75
C LYS A 182 -14.50 -25.52 -7.70
N ASP A 183 -14.24 -26.27 -8.77
CA ASP A 183 -14.59 -27.69 -8.90
C ASP A 183 -13.43 -28.63 -8.53
N LYS A 184 -12.23 -28.07 -8.23
CA LYS A 184 -11.01 -28.81 -7.91
C LYS A 184 -10.63 -28.72 -6.45
N LEU A 185 -10.89 -27.56 -5.82
CA LEU A 185 -10.44 -27.27 -4.46
C LEU A 185 -11.64 -26.85 -3.59
N ASP A 186 -11.68 -27.34 -2.37
CA ASP A 186 -12.55 -26.78 -1.32
C ASP A 186 -11.93 -25.49 -0.80
N MET A 187 -12.36 -24.37 -1.37
CA MET A 187 -11.79 -23.06 -1.07
C MET A 187 -12.85 -21.94 -1.06
N HIS A 188 -12.54 -20.85 -0.38
CA HIS A 188 -13.38 -19.65 -0.37
C HIS A 188 -12.52 -18.39 -0.43
N LEU A 189 -12.83 -17.47 -1.36
CA LEU A 189 -12.14 -16.18 -1.48
C LEU A 189 -12.88 -15.09 -0.70
N ASN A 190 -12.19 -14.45 0.22
CA ASN A 190 -12.64 -13.26 0.93
C ASN A 190 -11.98 -12.00 0.36
N ILE A 191 -12.80 -11.05 -0.10
CA ILE A 191 -12.35 -9.76 -0.66
C ILE A 191 -12.73 -8.65 0.33
N ALA A 192 -11.74 -8.04 0.96
CA ALA A 192 -11.92 -6.89 1.83
C ALA A 192 -11.49 -5.58 1.15
N GLY A 193 -12.09 -4.48 1.53
CA GLY A 193 -11.66 -3.16 1.10
C GLY A 193 -12.80 -2.15 1.01
N HIS A 194 -12.43 -0.90 0.98
CA HIS A 194 -13.38 0.21 0.92
C HIS A 194 -14.22 0.16 -0.36
N LYS A 195 -15.52 0.45 -0.25
CA LYS A 195 -16.44 0.53 -1.38
C LYS A 195 -16.10 1.72 -2.26
N GLY A 196 -15.79 1.45 -3.51
CA GLY A 196 -15.51 2.45 -4.55
C GLY A 196 -16.51 2.35 -5.72
N ASP A 197 -16.22 3.06 -6.80
CA ASP A 197 -17.08 3.22 -7.99
C ASP A 197 -17.21 1.95 -8.86
N ALA A 198 -16.40 0.93 -8.64
CA ALA A 198 -16.51 -0.38 -9.30
C ALA A 198 -17.18 -1.45 -8.42
N PHE A 199 -17.64 -1.12 -7.21
CA PHE A 199 -18.16 -2.11 -6.27
C PHE A 199 -19.32 -2.94 -6.83
N ASP A 200 -20.31 -2.27 -7.39
CA ASP A 200 -21.51 -2.94 -7.91
C ASP A 200 -21.20 -3.71 -9.20
N GLU A 201 -20.23 -3.25 -10.00
CA GLU A 201 -19.71 -3.94 -11.18
C GLU A 201 -19.01 -5.25 -10.78
N VAL A 202 -18.13 -5.22 -9.79
CA VAL A 202 -17.45 -6.43 -9.26
C VAL A 202 -18.46 -7.43 -8.70
N LYS A 203 -19.45 -6.97 -7.94
CA LYS A 203 -20.51 -7.83 -7.40
C LYS A 203 -21.32 -8.50 -8.49
N LYS A 204 -21.70 -7.74 -9.50
CA LYS A 204 -22.40 -8.24 -10.68
C LYS A 204 -21.58 -9.29 -11.43
N TYR A 205 -20.28 -9.03 -11.62
CA TYR A 205 -19.36 -9.95 -12.28
C TYR A 205 -19.27 -11.31 -11.58
N ILE A 206 -19.14 -11.32 -10.25
CA ILE A 206 -19.14 -12.55 -9.44
C ILE A 206 -20.46 -13.33 -9.62
N SER A 207 -21.59 -12.60 -9.62
CA SER A 207 -22.91 -13.21 -9.76
C SER A 207 -23.14 -13.78 -11.15
N GLU A 208 -22.75 -13.09 -12.21
CA GLU A 208 -22.85 -13.54 -13.60
C GLU A 208 -22.03 -14.81 -13.86
N LYS A 209 -20.92 -14.99 -13.14
CA LYS A 209 -20.09 -16.21 -13.18
C LYS A 209 -20.57 -17.33 -12.26
N GLY A 210 -21.64 -17.10 -11.49
CA GLY A 210 -22.16 -18.10 -10.55
C GLY A 210 -21.25 -18.38 -9.37
N LEU A 211 -20.40 -17.40 -8.97
CA LEU A 211 -19.36 -17.59 -7.96
C LEU A 211 -19.78 -17.14 -6.55
N ASN A 212 -21.06 -16.81 -6.31
CA ASN A 212 -21.53 -16.32 -5.02
C ASN A 212 -21.32 -17.30 -3.84
N ALA A 213 -21.22 -18.60 -4.12
CA ALA A 213 -20.92 -19.61 -3.10
C ALA A 213 -19.42 -19.68 -2.75
N TYR A 214 -18.56 -19.19 -3.60
CA TYR A 214 -17.09 -19.31 -3.50
C TYR A 214 -16.39 -17.99 -3.17
N ILE A 215 -17.10 -16.86 -3.27
CA ILE A 215 -16.51 -15.53 -3.09
C ILE A 215 -17.40 -14.67 -2.20
N SER A 216 -16.81 -14.09 -1.15
CA SER A 216 -17.44 -13.10 -0.29
C SER A 216 -16.79 -11.73 -0.47
N ILE A 217 -17.61 -10.69 -0.72
CA ILE A 217 -17.15 -9.30 -0.65
C ILE A 217 -17.51 -8.76 0.73
N LEU A 218 -16.50 -8.62 1.59
CA LEU A 218 -16.64 -8.22 2.98
C LEU A 218 -16.89 -6.71 3.15
N GLY A 219 -16.50 -5.91 2.13
CA GLY A 219 -16.48 -4.46 2.27
C GLY A 219 -15.35 -3.98 3.19
N GLU A 220 -15.57 -2.86 3.85
CA GLU A 220 -14.62 -2.32 4.82
C GLU A 220 -14.70 -3.12 6.12
N ILE A 221 -13.56 -3.69 6.52
CA ILE A 221 -13.43 -4.50 7.74
C ILE A 221 -12.57 -3.76 8.77
N SER A 222 -12.77 -4.08 10.02
CA SER A 222 -11.94 -3.56 11.12
C SER A 222 -10.52 -4.13 11.04
N GLU A 223 -9.58 -3.45 11.67
CA GLU A 223 -8.20 -3.91 11.79
C GLU A 223 -8.08 -5.27 12.48
N LYS A 224 -8.97 -5.54 13.44
CA LYS A 224 -9.04 -6.84 14.14
C LYS A 224 -9.48 -7.96 13.19
N GLU A 225 -10.49 -7.71 12.36
CA GLU A 225 -10.96 -8.67 11.35
C GLU A 225 -9.89 -8.90 10.29
N LYS A 226 -9.22 -7.82 9.81
CA LYS A 226 -8.08 -7.95 8.88
C LYS A 226 -7.01 -8.86 9.44
N LEU A 227 -6.63 -8.67 10.70
CA LEU A 227 -5.65 -9.55 11.36
C LEU A 227 -6.13 -11.01 11.47
N CYS A 228 -7.42 -11.24 11.75
CA CYS A 228 -7.98 -12.59 11.75
C CYS A 228 -7.83 -13.24 10.38
N TYR A 229 -8.26 -12.57 9.30
CA TYR A 229 -8.14 -13.09 7.94
C TYR A 229 -6.67 -13.35 7.56
N LEU A 230 -5.77 -12.41 7.82
CA LEU A 230 -4.35 -12.57 7.52
C LEU A 230 -3.71 -13.73 8.27
N LYS A 231 -4.17 -14.05 9.49
CA LYS A 231 -3.64 -15.15 10.28
C LYS A 231 -4.25 -16.50 9.94
N SER A 232 -5.48 -16.53 9.42
CA SER A 232 -6.22 -17.78 9.15
C SER A 232 -6.23 -18.18 7.68
N CYS A 233 -6.09 -17.26 6.73
CA CYS A 233 -6.14 -17.61 5.31
C CYS A 233 -4.95 -18.47 4.89
N ARG A 234 -5.18 -19.34 3.90
CA ARG A 234 -4.15 -20.18 3.32
C ARG A 234 -3.19 -19.37 2.46
N PHE A 235 -3.74 -18.53 1.58
CA PHE A 235 -2.96 -17.64 0.75
C PHE A 235 -3.53 -16.22 0.80
N TYR A 236 -2.63 -15.24 0.82
CA TYR A 236 -2.93 -13.85 0.53
C TYR A 236 -2.61 -13.56 -0.93
N LEU A 237 -3.61 -13.12 -1.70
CA LEU A 237 -3.48 -12.89 -3.14
C LEU A 237 -3.37 -11.41 -3.46
N GLN A 238 -2.27 -10.99 -4.08
CA GLN A 238 -2.10 -9.63 -4.59
C GLN A 238 -1.22 -9.62 -5.85
N PRO A 239 -1.69 -10.19 -6.96
CA PRO A 239 -0.98 -10.21 -8.25
C PRO A 239 -1.07 -8.85 -8.95
N SER A 240 -0.56 -7.81 -8.31
CA SER A 240 -0.69 -6.43 -8.78
C SER A 240 0.11 -6.15 -10.04
N ARG A 241 -0.37 -5.24 -10.87
CA ARG A 241 0.37 -4.67 -12.01
C ARG A 241 1.32 -3.56 -11.59
N TYR A 242 1.10 -2.98 -10.42
CA TYR A 242 1.96 -1.99 -9.81
C TYR A 242 1.71 -1.90 -8.30
N GLU A 243 2.82 -1.79 -7.55
CA GLU A 243 2.84 -1.48 -6.11
C GLU A 243 3.97 -0.50 -5.80
N GLY A 244 3.70 0.51 -4.97
CA GLY A 244 4.74 1.39 -4.46
C GLY A 244 5.64 0.66 -3.46
N PHE A 245 5.03 0.09 -2.41
CA PHE A 245 5.73 -0.71 -1.41
C PHE A 245 5.10 -2.10 -1.24
N GLY A 246 3.76 -2.19 -1.18
CA GLY A 246 3.06 -3.45 -0.92
C GLY A 246 2.82 -3.69 0.58
N LEU A 247 2.36 -2.67 1.32
CA LEU A 247 2.10 -2.79 2.77
C LEU A 247 1.24 -4.01 3.14
N ALA A 248 0.16 -4.27 2.39
CA ALA A 248 -0.70 -5.41 2.67
C ALA A 248 -0.01 -6.76 2.45
N ILE A 249 0.95 -6.83 1.50
CA ILE A 249 1.83 -7.99 1.31
C ILE A 249 2.72 -8.17 2.55
N ALA A 250 3.39 -7.09 2.98
CA ALA A 250 4.26 -7.12 4.15
C ALA A 250 3.50 -7.47 5.44
N GLU A 251 2.28 -6.96 5.62
CA GLU A 251 1.38 -7.30 6.72
C GLU A 251 1.01 -8.79 6.71
N ALA A 252 0.65 -9.33 5.54
CA ALA A 252 0.34 -10.75 5.38
C ALA A 252 1.54 -11.64 5.72
N MET A 253 2.72 -11.32 5.20
CA MET A 253 3.96 -12.04 5.49
C MET A 253 4.34 -11.98 6.97
N SER A 254 4.19 -10.82 7.61
CA SER A 254 4.43 -10.65 9.05
C SER A 254 3.48 -11.50 9.91
N CYS A 255 2.27 -11.78 9.41
CA CYS A 255 1.34 -12.74 9.99
C CYS A 255 1.69 -14.21 9.66
N GLY A 256 2.77 -14.46 8.93
CA GLY A 256 3.20 -15.77 8.47
C GLY A 256 2.34 -16.34 7.34
N THR A 257 1.58 -15.51 6.62
CA THR A 257 0.75 -15.95 5.49
C THR A 257 1.58 -16.03 4.23
N VAL A 258 1.46 -17.13 3.49
CA VAL A 258 2.06 -17.25 2.17
C VAL A 258 1.37 -16.29 1.20
N VAL A 259 2.17 -15.45 0.56
CA VAL A 259 1.68 -14.48 -0.42
C VAL A 259 1.89 -14.96 -1.84
N VAL A 260 0.88 -14.77 -2.70
CA VAL A 260 0.99 -14.94 -4.15
C VAL A 260 0.92 -13.56 -4.78
N THR A 261 2.02 -13.15 -5.42
CA THR A 261 2.17 -11.77 -5.92
C THR A 261 3.06 -11.72 -7.16
N THR A 262 3.20 -10.55 -7.75
CA THR A 262 4.01 -10.28 -8.95
C THR A 262 5.28 -9.51 -8.59
N ASP A 263 6.28 -9.56 -9.46
CA ASP A 263 7.50 -8.75 -9.38
C ASP A 263 7.23 -7.33 -9.91
N VAL A 264 6.69 -6.46 -9.05
CA VAL A 264 6.40 -5.06 -9.41
C VAL A 264 6.76 -4.10 -8.26
N GLY A 265 7.31 -2.96 -8.62
CA GLY A 265 7.67 -1.91 -7.65
C GLY A 265 8.67 -2.40 -6.60
N GLU A 266 8.30 -2.33 -5.32
CA GLU A 266 9.14 -2.74 -4.20
C GLU A 266 8.88 -4.20 -3.74
N VAL A 267 7.94 -4.90 -4.37
CA VAL A 267 7.43 -6.20 -3.89
C VAL A 267 8.54 -7.25 -3.73
N LEU A 268 9.50 -7.35 -4.66
CA LEU A 268 10.62 -8.29 -4.50
C LEU A 268 11.45 -8.03 -3.24
N ASN A 269 11.69 -6.76 -2.92
CA ASN A 269 12.44 -6.40 -1.71
C ASN A 269 11.63 -6.69 -0.44
N VAL A 270 10.29 -6.61 -0.51
CA VAL A 270 9.39 -6.95 0.60
C VAL A 270 9.29 -8.45 0.79
N VAL A 271 9.11 -9.21 -0.30
CA VAL A 271 8.89 -10.67 -0.25
C VAL A 271 10.21 -11.41 -0.02
N GLY A 272 11.32 -10.93 -0.56
CA GLY A 272 12.59 -11.62 -0.50
C GLY A 272 12.48 -13.01 -1.12
N ASN A 273 12.87 -14.05 -0.34
CA ASN A 273 12.81 -15.44 -0.76
C ASN A 273 11.60 -16.20 -0.16
N ALA A 274 10.70 -15.49 0.53
CA ALA A 274 9.58 -16.08 1.25
C ALA A 274 8.24 -15.62 0.65
N GLY A 275 7.70 -16.40 -0.27
CA GLY A 275 6.46 -16.14 -0.95
C GLY A 275 6.53 -16.56 -2.42
N ILE A 276 5.41 -16.54 -3.09
CA ILE A 276 5.28 -17.05 -4.46
C ILE A 276 5.18 -15.87 -5.42
N ILE A 277 6.21 -15.68 -6.24
CA ILE A 277 6.27 -14.65 -7.28
C ILE A 277 5.81 -15.25 -8.60
N ILE A 278 4.69 -14.76 -9.13
CA ILE A 278 4.16 -15.17 -10.43
C ILE A 278 4.65 -14.23 -11.54
N ARG A 279 4.86 -14.80 -12.74
CA ARG A 279 5.45 -14.08 -13.89
C ARG A 279 4.47 -13.17 -14.61
N ASN A 280 3.18 -13.42 -14.48
CA ASN A 280 2.12 -12.63 -15.10
C ASN A 280 0.85 -12.72 -14.25
N THR A 281 -0.14 -11.91 -14.61
CA THR A 281 -1.41 -11.80 -13.89
C THR A 281 -2.56 -12.59 -14.53
N LEU A 282 -2.26 -13.56 -15.40
CA LEU A 282 -3.30 -14.38 -16.02
C LEU A 282 -4.01 -15.26 -15.00
N PRO A 283 -5.34 -15.41 -15.10
CA PRO A 283 -6.11 -16.25 -14.17
C PRO A 283 -5.56 -17.68 -14.06
N GLU A 284 -5.12 -18.27 -15.18
CA GLU A 284 -4.55 -19.61 -15.23
C GLU A 284 -3.23 -19.68 -14.45
N THR A 285 -2.40 -18.64 -14.51
CA THR A 285 -1.15 -18.62 -13.75
C THR A 285 -1.41 -18.53 -12.25
N ILE A 286 -2.39 -17.71 -11.85
CA ILE A 286 -2.80 -17.59 -10.44
C ILE A 286 -3.40 -18.93 -9.97
N ALA A 287 -4.31 -19.52 -10.74
CA ALA A 287 -4.96 -20.77 -10.42
C ALA A 287 -3.94 -21.93 -10.28
N ASN A 288 -3.05 -22.10 -11.26
CA ASN A 288 -2.05 -23.17 -11.25
C ASN A 288 -1.15 -23.09 -10.01
N VAL A 289 -0.68 -21.89 -9.66
CA VAL A 289 0.14 -21.71 -8.45
C VAL A 289 -0.64 -22.06 -7.19
N ILE A 290 -1.89 -21.65 -7.07
CA ILE A 290 -2.73 -22.01 -5.92
C ILE A 290 -2.92 -23.54 -5.88
N GLU A 291 -3.23 -24.18 -7.00
CA GLU A 291 -3.44 -25.63 -7.10
C GLU A 291 -2.15 -26.41 -6.74
N ASP A 292 -0.99 -26.02 -7.28
CA ASP A 292 0.30 -26.64 -7.06
C ASP A 292 0.73 -26.63 -5.59
N TYR A 293 0.45 -25.50 -4.89
CA TYR A 293 0.84 -25.34 -3.49
C TYR A 293 -0.30 -25.60 -2.49
N TRP A 294 -1.48 -26.02 -2.95
CA TRP A 294 -2.65 -26.19 -2.07
C TRP A 294 -2.43 -27.22 -0.96
N ASN A 295 -1.81 -28.33 -1.28
CA ASN A 295 -1.59 -29.42 -0.33
C ASN A 295 -0.22 -29.40 0.33
N ASN A 296 0.62 -28.41 -0.01
CA ASN A 296 1.96 -28.32 0.56
C ASN A 296 1.91 -27.84 2.00
N ASP A 297 2.95 -28.22 2.76
CA ASP A 297 3.22 -27.58 4.04
C ASP A 297 3.65 -26.13 3.79
N LEU A 298 2.77 -25.20 4.16
CA LEU A 298 3.01 -23.77 3.94
C LEU A 298 4.16 -23.20 4.77
N GLU A 299 4.68 -23.95 5.73
CA GLU A 299 5.86 -23.58 6.49
C GLU A 299 7.16 -23.81 5.72
N SER A 300 7.09 -24.62 4.66
CA SER A 300 8.24 -24.92 3.78
C SER A 300 8.36 -23.97 2.59
N ILE A 301 7.41 -23.06 2.40
CA ILE A 301 7.37 -22.02 1.36
C ILE A 301 7.88 -20.70 1.90
#